data_949cb0bc5ea8c22593fd60341a61bcab
#
_entry.id   949cb0bc5ea8c22593fd60341a61bcab
#
_cell.length_a   1.000
_cell.length_b   1.000
_cell.length_c   1.000
_cell.angle_alpha   90.00
_cell.angle_beta   90.00
_cell.angle_gamma   90.00
#
_symmetry.space_group_name_H-M   'P 1'
#
loop_
_entity.id
_entity.type
_entity.pdbx_description
1 polymer ?
#
loop_
_entity_poly.entity_id
_entity_poly.type
_entity_poly.pdbx_seq_one_letter_code
_entity_poly.pdbx_strand_id
1 'polypeptide(L)'
;MNSSAINWDDTVLPFQLDKSDIRGRVARLDGVLNGVLKQHNYPDTVEALVAEMALLTAIIGESIKLRWKLSLQIQSKGAVRMIATDYYGPSKKGEPAKIRAYASFDESRLSNGPYFEQLGEGYFAILIDQGEGMKPYKGITPLSGGSLAACAEAYFAQSEQLPTRFKLSFGKSTEKDRKEHWRAGGIMIQHMPKSSIEVSGDGGSGEDGLMVASDLLTGDDNDNWNRANILLDTVEEIELTGPVVGPKNLLVRLFHEESPRAFEPQKVEFGCTCSEERVRQSLSIYSAKDIEKMTTPEGRVTADCQFCGAHYDCLLYTSDAADDVRSG
;
A
#
# COMPACT_ATOMS: atom_id res chain seq x y z
N MET A 1 -13.27 36.56 1.96
CA MET A 1 -13.20 35.32 1.14
C MET A 1 -12.81 34.20 2.08
N ASN A 2 -13.78 33.37 2.47
CA ASN A 2 -13.52 32.20 3.30
C ASN A 2 -12.70 31.21 2.47
N SER A 3 -11.39 31.13 2.68
CA SER A 3 -10.64 29.96 2.23
C SER A 3 -11.10 28.82 3.12
N SER A 4 -12.02 27.99 2.63
CA SER A 4 -12.28 26.71 3.26
C SER A 4 -10.94 26.01 3.42
N ALA A 5 -10.52 25.79 4.66
CA ALA A 5 -9.28 25.08 4.93
C ALA A 5 -9.33 23.74 4.15
N ILE A 6 -8.33 23.52 3.31
CA ILE A 6 -8.25 22.28 2.52
C ILE A 6 -8.14 21.14 3.53
N ASN A 7 -9.10 20.22 3.50
CA ASN A 7 -8.96 18.97 4.23
C ASN A 7 -7.91 18.12 3.53
N TRP A 8 -6.81 17.85 4.21
CA TRP A 8 -5.70 17.03 3.72
C TRP A 8 -5.82 15.56 4.09
N ASP A 9 -6.83 15.19 4.87
CA ASP A 9 -7.09 13.80 5.17
C ASP A 9 -7.56 13.06 3.91
N ASP A 10 -7.17 11.81 3.82
CA ASP A 10 -7.45 10.93 2.68
C ASP A 10 -6.93 11.50 1.34
N THR A 11 -5.70 12.02 1.36
CA THR A 11 -5.02 12.55 0.18
C THR A 11 -3.57 12.09 0.10
N VAL A 12 -3.08 12.01 -1.13
CA VAL A 12 -1.66 11.87 -1.45
C VAL A 12 -1.21 13.08 -2.26
N LEU A 13 -0.27 13.86 -1.72
CA LEU A 13 0.28 15.06 -2.34
C LEU A 13 1.62 14.76 -3.00
N PRO A 14 1.71 14.76 -4.33
CA PRO A 14 3.00 14.67 -5.02
C PRO A 14 3.81 15.94 -4.88
N PHE A 15 5.15 15.82 -4.79
CA PHE A 15 6.05 16.94 -4.81
C PHE A 15 7.39 16.58 -5.49
N GLN A 16 8.18 17.60 -5.77
CA GLN A 16 9.53 17.48 -6.35
C GLN A 16 10.45 18.50 -5.73
N LEU A 17 11.70 18.11 -5.51
CA LEU A 17 12.83 18.95 -5.11
C LEU A 17 13.74 19.07 -6.33
N ASP A 18 13.56 20.14 -7.09
CA ASP A 18 14.21 20.28 -8.39
C ASP A 18 15.75 20.40 -8.29
N LYS A 19 16.28 20.90 -7.16
CA LYS A 19 17.74 21.05 -6.95
C LYS A 19 18.46 19.74 -6.63
N SER A 20 17.73 18.75 -6.11
CA SER A 20 18.30 17.49 -5.62
C SER A 20 17.89 16.29 -6.45
N ASP A 21 17.18 16.49 -7.57
CA ASP A 21 16.62 15.42 -8.40
C ASP A 21 15.80 14.40 -7.58
N ILE A 22 15.07 14.89 -6.58
CA ILE A 22 14.21 14.08 -5.70
C ILE A 22 12.76 14.38 -6.01
N ARG A 23 11.98 13.32 -6.17
CA ARG A 23 10.51 13.37 -6.15
C ARG A 23 10.00 12.74 -4.86
N GLY A 24 8.82 13.14 -4.43
CA GLY A 24 8.23 12.55 -3.23
C GLY A 24 6.72 12.59 -3.21
N ARG A 25 6.17 12.00 -2.14
CA ARG A 25 4.74 11.93 -1.85
C ARG A 25 4.53 12.17 -0.37
N VAL A 26 3.53 12.98 -0.02
CA VAL A 26 3.03 13.10 1.34
C VAL A 26 1.62 12.56 1.37
N ALA A 27 1.35 11.54 2.17
CA ALA A 27 0.03 10.95 2.32
C ALA A 27 -0.51 11.12 3.73
N ARG A 28 -1.82 11.24 3.84
CA ARG A 28 -2.58 11.14 5.09
C ARG A 28 -3.82 10.31 4.87
N LEU A 29 -4.08 9.42 5.82
CA LEU A 29 -5.24 8.54 5.84
C LEU A 29 -5.97 8.67 7.18
N ASP A 30 -7.26 8.93 7.13
CA ASP A 30 -8.20 8.97 8.26
C ASP A 30 -9.46 8.16 7.91
N GLY A 31 -10.35 8.71 7.09
CA GLY A 31 -11.61 8.08 6.71
C GLY A 31 -11.40 6.78 5.93
N VAL A 32 -10.43 6.75 5.02
CA VAL A 32 -10.04 5.53 4.28
C VAL A 32 -9.62 4.43 5.24
N LEU A 33 -8.74 4.75 6.19
CA LEU A 33 -8.21 3.76 7.12
C LEU A 33 -9.31 3.19 8.02
N ASN A 34 -10.15 4.06 8.57
CA ASN A 34 -11.31 3.64 9.35
C ASN A 34 -12.34 2.89 8.50
N GLY A 35 -12.48 3.25 7.21
CA GLY A 35 -13.30 2.51 6.25
C GLY A 35 -12.82 1.08 6.03
N VAL A 36 -11.51 0.87 5.98
CA VAL A 36 -10.87 -0.46 5.88
C VAL A 36 -11.06 -1.25 7.16
N LEU A 37 -10.64 -0.69 8.30
CA LEU A 37 -10.57 -1.41 9.58
C LEU A 37 -11.95 -1.83 10.12
N LYS A 38 -12.97 -0.99 9.96
CA LYS A 38 -14.34 -1.30 10.42
C LYS A 38 -14.99 -2.52 9.73
N GLN A 39 -14.42 -3.00 8.63
CA GLN A 39 -14.92 -4.21 7.95
C GLN A 39 -14.54 -5.49 8.71
N HIS A 40 -13.62 -5.39 9.66
CA HIS A 40 -13.04 -6.50 10.36
C HIS A 40 -12.96 -6.22 11.87
N ASN A 41 -12.82 -7.26 12.66
CA ASN A 41 -12.56 -7.16 14.09
C ASN A 41 -11.10 -7.59 14.35
N TYR A 42 -10.16 -6.72 13.99
CA TYR A 42 -8.74 -6.98 14.20
C TYR A 42 -8.29 -6.59 15.61
N PRO A 43 -7.37 -7.36 16.23
CA PRO A 43 -6.60 -6.86 17.37
C PRO A 43 -5.72 -5.67 16.97
N ASP A 44 -5.41 -4.78 17.91
CA ASP A 44 -4.62 -3.55 17.70
C ASP A 44 -3.31 -3.80 16.93
N THR A 45 -2.63 -4.88 17.24
CA THR A 45 -1.37 -5.29 16.57
C THR A 45 -1.59 -5.57 15.07
N VAL A 46 -2.71 -6.17 14.71
CA VAL A 46 -3.06 -6.43 13.30
C VAL A 46 -3.54 -5.15 12.63
N GLU A 47 -4.32 -4.31 13.33
CA GLU A 47 -4.75 -2.99 12.84
C GLU A 47 -3.53 -2.12 12.50
N ALA A 48 -2.48 -2.12 13.35
CA ALA A 48 -1.24 -1.38 13.11
C ALA A 48 -0.55 -1.81 11.80
N LEU A 49 -0.40 -3.12 11.57
CA LEU A 49 0.17 -3.66 10.33
C LEU A 49 -0.66 -3.31 9.09
N VAL A 50 -2.00 -3.39 9.20
CA VAL A 50 -2.92 -3.01 8.13
C VAL A 50 -2.83 -1.51 7.86
N ALA A 51 -2.68 -0.68 8.88
CA ALA A 51 -2.54 0.77 8.76
C ALA A 51 -1.24 1.13 8.02
N GLU A 52 -0.10 0.55 8.41
CA GLU A 52 1.19 0.75 7.74
C GLU A 52 1.09 0.31 6.27
N MET A 53 0.52 -0.87 6.01
CA MET A 53 0.40 -1.40 4.67
C MET A 53 -0.53 -0.57 3.77
N ALA A 54 -1.65 -0.08 4.31
CA ALA A 54 -2.57 0.80 3.58
C ALA A 54 -1.92 2.14 3.22
N LEU A 55 -1.13 2.70 4.15
CA LEU A 55 -0.38 3.94 3.91
C LEU A 55 0.69 3.76 2.82
N LEU A 56 1.49 2.69 2.90
CA LEU A 56 2.44 2.34 1.84
C LEU A 56 1.74 2.16 0.49
N THR A 57 0.59 1.50 0.49
CA THR A 57 -0.21 1.27 -0.72
C THR A 57 -0.69 2.58 -1.34
N ALA A 58 -1.14 3.55 -0.55
CA ALA A 58 -1.53 4.87 -1.02
C ALA A 58 -0.33 5.61 -1.67
N ILE A 59 0.81 5.64 -0.97
CA ILE A 59 2.01 6.35 -1.41
C ILE A 59 2.59 5.74 -2.68
N ILE A 60 2.77 4.42 -2.70
CA ILE A 60 3.37 3.69 -3.84
C ILE A 60 2.39 3.70 -5.02
N GLY A 61 1.10 3.50 -4.79
CA GLY A 61 0.08 3.50 -5.84
C GLY A 61 0.01 4.81 -6.61
N GLU A 62 0.17 5.94 -5.92
CA GLU A 62 0.20 7.26 -6.55
C GLU A 62 1.55 7.56 -7.21
N SER A 63 2.64 6.92 -6.78
CA SER A 63 3.98 7.14 -7.37
C SER A 63 4.16 6.46 -8.72
N ILE A 64 3.32 5.47 -9.06
CA ILE A 64 3.40 4.66 -10.28
C ILE A 64 2.28 5.07 -11.24
N LYS A 65 2.60 5.13 -12.54
CA LYS A 65 1.58 5.36 -13.57
C LYS A 65 0.78 4.07 -13.80
N LEU A 66 -0.27 3.90 -13.00
CA LEU A 66 -1.16 2.74 -13.09
C LEU A 66 -2.24 2.94 -14.14
N ARG A 67 -2.53 1.87 -14.90
CA ARG A 67 -3.72 1.78 -15.76
C ARG A 67 -4.87 1.09 -15.04
N TRP A 68 -4.57 0.20 -14.10
CA TRP A 68 -5.58 -0.52 -13.36
C TRP A 68 -5.25 -0.65 -11.87
N LYS A 69 -4.36 -1.56 -11.44
CA LYS A 69 -4.23 -1.94 -10.04
C LYS A 69 -2.77 -2.15 -9.61
N LEU A 70 -2.45 -1.64 -8.42
CA LEU A 70 -1.31 -2.07 -7.61
C LEU A 70 -1.83 -2.95 -6.47
N SER A 71 -1.14 -4.05 -6.17
CA SER A 71 -1.35 -4.83 -4.95
C SER A 71 -0.05 -4.95 -4.18
N LEU A 72 -0.08 -4.69 -2.89
CA LEU A 72 0.98 -5.04 -1.97
C LEU A 72 0.55 -6.26 -1.17
N GLN A 73 1.43 -7.22 -0.98
CA GLN A 73 1.13 -8.46 -0.27
C GLN A 73 2.26 -8.84 0.67
N ILE A 74 1.90 -9.25 1.87
CA ILE A 74 2.75 -9.96 2.80
C ILE A 74 2.29 -11.42 2.82
N GLN A 75 3.23 -12.35 2.76
CA GLN A 75 3.00 -13.73 3.14
C GLN A 75 4.08 -14.15 4.12
N SER A 76 3.68 -14.71 5.24
CA SER A 76 4.58 -15.00 6.35
C SER A 76 4.19 -16.26 7.11
N LYS A 77 5.13 -16.75 7.95
CA LYS A 77 4.96 -17.92 8.81
C LYS A 77 4.59 -17.55 10.25
N GLY A 78 4.51 -16.26 10.56
CA GLY A 78 4.20 -15.75 11.88
C GLY A 78 2.73 -15.89 12.30
N ALA A 79 2.34 -15.13 13.33
CA ALA A 79 0.96 -15.05 13.79
C ALA A 79 0.07 -14.37 12.73
N VAL A 80 0.55 -13.30 12.11
CA VAL A 80 -0.11 -12.66 10.96
C VAL A 80 0.43 -13.32 9.69
N ARG A 81 -0.40 -14.13 9.04
CA ARG A 81 0.00 -15.00 7.93
C ARG A 81 -0.02 -14.32 6.57
N MET A 82 -0.93 -13.38 6.40
CA MET A 82 -1.09 -12.65 5.14
C MET A 82 -1.65 -11.25 5.40
N ILE A 83 -1.12 -10.27 4.67
CA ILE A 83 -1.76 -8.97 4.51
C ILE A 83 -1.83 -8.71 3.00
N ALA A 84 -2.98 -8.28 2.52
CA ALA A 84 -3.17 -7.90 1.13
C ALA A 84 -3.83 -6.52 1.07
N THR A 85 -3.26 -5.63 0.28
CA THR A 85 -3.81 -4.31 0.03
C THR A 85 -3.84 -4.03 -1.47
N ASP A 86 -4.88 -3.40 -1.94
CA ASP A 86 -5.01 -3.00 -3.34
C ASP A 86 -5.22 -1.49 -3.44
N TYR A 87 -4.58 -0.89 -4.43
CA TYR A 87 -4.81 0.47 -4.89
C TYR A 87 -5.33 0.42 -6.33
N TYR A 88 -6.48 0.99 -6.56
CA TYR A 88 -7.06 1.20 -7.89
C TYR A 88 -6.91 2.67 -8.25
N GLY A 89 -6.19 2.96 -9.33
CA GLY A 89 -6.07 4.31 -9.84
C GLY A 89 -7.42 4.93 -10.20
N PRO A 90 -7.55 6.26 -10.21
CA PRO A 90 -8.79 6.92 -10.62
C PRO A 90 -9.12 6.59 -12.08
N SER A 91 -10.38 6.29 -12.37
CA SER A 91 -10.84 5.99 -13.74
C SER A 91 -10.86 7.27 -14.60
N LYS A 92 -11.09 8.42 -13.97
CA LYS A 92 -11.07 9.74 -14.60
C LYS A 92 -10.35 10.75 -13.72
N LYS A 93 -9.79 11.77 -14.35
CA LYS A 93 -9.12 12.87 -13.63
C LYS A 93 -10.08 13.53 -12.63
N GLY A 94 -9.61 13.64 -11.37
CA GLY A 94 -10.36 14.23 -10.26
C GLY A 94 -11.24 13.25 -9.47
N GLU A 95 -11.39 12.01 -9.92
CA GLU A 95 -12.01 10.96 -9.12
C GLU A 95 -11.02 10.47 -8.04
N PRO A 96 -11.50 9.99 -6.89
CA PRO A 96 -10.65 9.39 -5.89
C PRO A 96 -10.09 8.05 -6.37
N ALA A 97 -8.86 7.75 -6.00
CA ALA A 97 -8.35 6.40 -6.07
C ALA A 97 -8.96 5.55 -4.96
N LYS A 98 -9.04 4.23 -5.15
CA LYS A 98 -9.68 3.34 -4.17
C LYS A 98 -8.66 2.43 -3.52
N ILE A 99 -8.77 2.31 -2.20
CA ILE A 99 -7.92 1.43 -1.40
C ILE A 99 -8.79 0.43 -0.65
N ARG A 100 -8.33 -0.80 -0.58
CA ARG A 100 -8.89 -1.85 0.27
C ARG A 100 -7.76 -2.67 0.88
N ALA A 101 -8.01 -3.24 2.05
CA ALA A 101 -7.04 -4.09 2.73
C ALA A 101 -7.72 -5.26 3.43
N TYR A 102 -6.96 -6.32 3.62
CA TYR A 102 -7.35 -7.52 4.35
C TYR A 102 -6.12 -8.15 5.02
N ALA A 103 -6.31 -8.69 6.22
CA ALA A 103 -5.29 -9.47 6.92
C ALA A 103 -5.85 -10.81 7.40
N SER A 104 -5.02 -11.86 7.32
CA SER A 104 -5.29 -13.18 7.91
C SER A 104 -4.29 -13.44 9.01
N PHE A 105 -4.76 -13.82 10.18
CA PHE A 105 -3.94 -14.04 11.36
C PHE A 105 -4.46 -15.20 12.21
N ASP A 106 -3.62 -15.66 13.13
CA ASP A 106 -3.93 -16.67 14.12
C ASP A 106 -3.85 -16.01 15.52
N GLU A 107 -4.99 -15.70 16.09
CA GLU A 107 -5.10 -14.98 17.35
C GLU A 107 -4.34 -15.66 18.49
N SER A 108 -4.34 -17.01 18.51
CA SER A 108 -3.67 -17.81 19.54
C SER A 108 -2.13 -17.67 19.51
N ARG A 109 -1.58 -17.19 18.43
CA ARG A 109 -0.12 -17.00 18.21
C ARG A 109 0.33 -15.54 18.32
N LEU A 110 -0.61 -14.60 18.45
CA LEU A 110 -0.27 -13.20 18.66
C LEU A 110 0.46 -13.01 19.99
N SER A 111 1.48 -12.18 20.00
CA SER A 111 2.27 -11.82 21.18
C SER A 111 2.18 -10.32 21.48
N ASN A 112 2.59 -9.93 22.69
CA ASN A 112 2.66 -8.51 23.09
C ASN A 112 3.94 -7.81 22.57
N GLY A 113 4.65 -8.40 21.62
CA GLY A 113 5.85 -7.83 21.02
C GLY A 113 5.52 -6.78 19.94
N PRO A 114 6.56 -6.21 19.31
CA PRO A 114 6.40 -5.30 18.18
C PRO A 114 5.54 -5.92 17.08
N TYR A 115 4.70 -5.10 16.44
CA TYR A 115 3.75 -5.60 15.43
C TYR A 115 4.45 -6.25 14.22
N PHE A 116 5.63 -5.76 13.80
CA PHE A 116 6.38 -6.36 12.69
C PHE A 116 6.85 -7.79 13.02
N GLU A 117 7.21 -8.06 14.26
CA GLU A 117 7.66 -9.39 14.70
C GLU A 117 6.55 -10.46 14.60
N GLN A 118 5.27 -10.06 14.56
CA GLN A 118 4.14 -10.96 14.36
C GLN A 118 4.14 -11.63 12.98
N LEU A 119 4.92 -11.08 12.04
CA LEU A 119 5.06 -11.63 10.68
C LEU A 119 6.04 -12.82 10.67
N GLY A 120 7.14 -12.76 11.43
CA GLY A 120 8.19 -13.78 11.35
C GLY A 120 8.81 -13.87 9.96
N GLU A 121 9.27 -15.05 9.57
CA GLU A 121 9.82 -15.29 8.23
C GLU A 121 8.74 -15.16 7.14
N GLY A 122 9.09 -14.53 6.04
CA GLY A 122 8.17 -14.36 4.93
C GLY A 122 8.70 -13.44 3.84
N TYR A 123 7.80 -12.92 3.03
CA TYR A 123 8.15 -12.00 1.96
C TYR A 123 7.11 -10.88 1.80
N PHE A 124 7.61 -9.76 1.32
CA PHE A 124 6.85 -8.63 0.82
C PHE A 124 6.83 -8.69 -0.71
N ALA A 125 5.65 -8.54 -1.31
CA ALA A 125 5.48 -8.58 -2.76
C ALA A 125 4.75 -7.34 -3.26
N ILE A 126 5.22 -6.79 -4.37
CA ILE A 126 4.55 -5.76 -5.16
C ILE A 126 4.08 -6.37 -6.47
N LEU A 127 2.78 -6.25 -6.75
CA LEU A 127 2.15 -6.70 -7.98
C LEU A 127 1.53 -5.51 -8.69
N ILE A 128 1.94 -5.28 -9.94
CA ILE A 128 1.40 -4.21 -10.78
C ILE A 128 0.63 -4.86 -11.92
N ASP A 129 -0.67 -4.66 -11.93
CA ASP A 129 -1.56 -5.14 -12.98
C ASP A 129 -2.01 -3.95 -13.84
N GLN A 130 -1.63 -3.98 -15.10
CA GLN A 130 -1.91 -2.93 -16.08
C GLN A 130 -3.19 -3.19 -16.89
N GLY A 131 -3.96 -4.24 -16.55
CA GLY A 131 -5.21 -4.60 -17.17
C GLY A 131 -5.09 -5.65 -18.29
N GLU A 132 -6.18 -5.84 -19.01
CA GLU A 132 -6.31 -6.89 -20.03
C GLU A 132 -5.20 -6.85 -21.08
N GLY A 133 -4.71 -8.02 -21.43
CA GLY A 133 -3.66 -8.21 -22.45
C GLY A 133 -2.23 -7.95 -21.96
N MET A 134 -2.03 -7.53 -20.73
CA MET A 134 -0.71 -7.31 -20.14
C MET A 134 -0.40 -8.35 -19.07
N LYS A 135 0.85 -8.84 -19.04
CA LYS A 135 1.29 -9.70 -17.95
C LYS A 135 1.50 -8.83 -16.70
N PRO A 136 0.94 -9.21 -15.54
CA PRO A 136 1.24 -8.53 -14.29
C PRO A 136 2.73 -8.58 -13.97
N TYR A 137 3.29 -7.45 -13.55
CA TYR A 137 4.62 -7.41 -12.97
C TYR A 137 4.56 -7.86 -11.51
N LYS A 138 5.54 -8.63 -11.07
CA LYS A 138 5.66 -9.08 -9.69
C LYS A 138 7.11 -8.95 -9.22
N GLY A 139 7.31 -8.16 -8.16
CA GLY A 139 8.58 -8.09 -7.43
C GLY A 139 8.40 -8.63 -6.01
N ILE A 140 9.45 -9.27 -5.48
CA ILE A 140 9.42 -9.91 -4.16
C ILE A 140 10.72 -9.60 -3.43
N THR A 141 10.61 -9.26 -2.13
CA THR A 141 11.74 -9.14 -1.21
C THR A 141 11.47 -9.89 0.09
N PRO A 142 12.48 -10.40 0.79
CA PRO A 142 12.27 -10.97 2.12
C PRO A 142 11.75 -9.93 3.10
N LEU A 143 11.10 -10.39 4.18
CA LEU A 143 10.77 -9.55 5.32
C LEU A 143 12.03 -9.30 6.15
N SER A 144 12.53 -8.07 6.13
CA SER A 144 13.75 -7.64 6.82
C SER A 144 13.66 -6.18 7.24
N GLY A 145 14.62 -5.68 8.00
CA GLY A 145 14.72 -4.27 8.38
C GLY A 145 13.70 -3.79 9.42
N GLY A 146 12.95 -4.68 10.05
CA GLY A 146 12.09 -4.38 11.19
C GLY A 146 10.82 -3.59 10.92
N SER A 147 10.48 -3.28 9.65
CA SER A 147 9.24 -2.59 9.26
C SER A 147 8.84 -2.90 7.83
N LEU A 148 7.56 -2.69 7.48
CA LEU A 148 7.09 -2.82 6.10
C LEU A 148 7.67 -1.72 5.21
N ALA A 149 7.93 -0.54 5.76
CA ALA A 149 8.64 0.54 5.08
C ALA A 149 10.03 0.10 4.63
N ALA A 150 10.82 -0.54 5.50
CA ALA A 150 12.14 -1.06 5.17
C ALA A 150 12.09 -2.16 4.08
N CYS A 151 11.08 -3.04 4.11
CA CYS A 151 10.86 -4.02 3.05
C CYS A 151 10.57 -3.36 1.70
N ALA A 152 9.79 -2.27 1.69
CA ALA A 152 9.50 -1.52 0.47
C ALA A 152 10.75 -0.77 -0.03
N GLU A 153 11.57 -0.19 0.85
CA GLU A 153 12.86 0.44 0.50
C GLU A 153 13.81 -0.56 -0.17
N ALA A 154 13.95 -1.76 0.42
CA ALA A 154 14.75 -2.84 -0.14
C ALA A 154 14.23 -3.28 -1.52
N TYR A 155 12.91 -3.36 -1.70
CA TYR A 155 12.32 -3.65 -3.02
C TYR A 155 12.73 -2.61 -4.06
N PHE A 156 12.58 -1.31 -3.77
CA PHE A 156 12.92 -0.25 -4.71
C PHE A 156 14.40 -0.23 -5.04
N ALA A 157 15.27 -0.46 -4.06
CA ALA A 157 16.70 -0.52 -4.28
C ALA A 157 17.10 -1.70 -5.16
N GLN A 158 16.58 -2.91 -4.89
CA GLN A 158 16.98 -4.13 -5.59
C GLN A 158 16.30 -4.31 -6.95
N SER A 159 14.99 -4.07 -7.03
CA SER A 159 14.21 -4.41 -8.21
C SER A 159 14.10 -3.24 -9.19
N GLU A 160 14.04 -2.01 -8.68
CA GLU A 160 13.85 -0.81 -9.49
C GLU A 160 15.14 0.03 -9.61
N GLN A 161 16.17 -0.28 -8.81
CA GLN A 161 17.41 0.51 -8.69
C GLN A 161 17.13 1.99 -8.43
N LEU A 162 16.11 2.26 -7.62
CA LEU A 162 15.67 3.60 -7.24
C LEU A 162 15.85 3.81 -5.74
N PRO A 163 16.84 4.63 -5.31
CA PRO A 163 16.96 5.06 -3.93
C PRO A 163 15.66 5.64 -3.44
N THR A 164 15.05 4.98 -2.47
CA THR A 164 13.74 5.34 -1.93
C THR A 164 13.78 5.27 -0.41
N ARG A 165 13.17 6.25 0.26
CA ARG A 165 13.04 6.31 1.71
C ARG A 165 11.60 6.62 2.09
N PHE A 166 11.12 5.93 3.11
CA PHE A 166 9.82 6.18 3.73
C PHE A 166 9.99 6.65 5.16
N LYS A 167 9.22 7.67 5.55
CA LYS A 167 9.01 8.06 6.94
C LYS A 167 7.51 7.97 7.20
N LEU A 168 7.09 7.00 7.99
CA LEU A 168 5.69 6.68 8.24
C LEU A 168 5.38 6.82 9.72
N SER A 169 4.16 7.25 10.03
CA SER A 169 3.60 7.23 11.37
C SER A 169 2.12 6.85 11.30
N PHE A 170 1.68 6.03 12.24
CA PHE A 170 0.30 5.59 12.35
C PHE A 170 0.00 5.24 13.80
N GLY A 171 -1.24 5.47 14.20
CA GLY A 171 -1.68 5.24 15.57
C GLY A 171 -3.13 5.64 15.78
N LYS A 172 -3.62 5.33 16.96
CA LYS A 172 -4.96 5.71 17.40
C LYS A 172 -4.98 7.17 17.85
N SER A 173 -5.93 7.92 17.32
CA SER A 173 -6.21 9.32 17.68
C SER A 173 -7.42 9.39 18.58
N THR A 174 -7.32 10.23 19.61
CA THR A 174 -8.40 10.55 20.55
C THR A 174 -8.77 12.02 20.44
N GLU A 175 -9.11 12.48 19.22
CA GLU A 175 -9.56 13.85 19.01
C GLU A 175 -10.81 14.14 19.84
N LYS A 176 -10.89 15.37 20.36
CA LYS A 176 -12.05 15.83 21.13
C LYS A 176 -13.32 15.67 20.30
N ASP A 177 -14.34 15.06 20.90
CA ASP A 177 -15.65 14.80 20.29
C ASP A 177 -15.69 13.68 19.20
N ARG A 178 -14.61 12.93 19.01
CA ARG A 178 -14.58 11.73 18.16
C ARG A 178 -14.29 10.47 18.98
N LYS A 179 -14.86 9.33 18.56
CA LYS A 179 -14.42 8.03 19.09
C LYS A 179 -12.97 7.77 18.65
N GLU A 180 -12.26 7.00 19.47
CA GLU A 180 -10.93 6.53 19.09
C GLU A 180 -10.94 5.94 17.68
N HIS A 181 -10.01 6.36 16.85
CA HIS A 181 -9.90 5.95 15.46
C HIS A 181 -8.44 6.00 14.98
N TRP A 182 -8.12 5.22 13.98
CA TRP A 182 -6.79 5.20 13.42
C TRP A 182 -6.54 6.37 12.48
N ARG A 183 -5.35 6.94 12.61
CA ARG A 183 -4.79 7.90 11.65
C ARG A 183 -3.43 7.43 11.19
N ALA A 184 -3.10 7.67 9.94
CA ALA A 184 -1.80 7.38 9.39
C ALA A 184 -1.33 8.55 8.51
N GLY A 185 -0.03 8.79 8.49
CA GLY A 185 0.59 9.79 7.64
C GLY A 185 2.02 9.42 7.31
N GLY A 186 2.49 9.83 6.15
CA GLY A 186 3.85 9.49 5.75
C GLY A 186 4.36 10.31 4.58
N ILE A 187 5.68 10.30 4.47
CA ILE A 187 6.42 10.89 3.37
C ILE A 187 7.27 9.81 2.72
N MET A 188 7.23 9.76 1.41
CA MET A 188 8.20 9.06 0.57
C MET A 188 9.06 10.08 -0.15
N ILE A 189 10.37 9.88 -0.17
CA ILE A 189 11.29 10.53 -1.09
C ILE A 189 11.96 9.47 -1.96
N GLN A 190 12.22 9.81 -3.21
CA GLN A 190 12.84 8.92 -4.18
C GLN A 190 13.76 9.72 -5.08
N HIS A 191 15.01 9.27 -5.22
CA HIS A 191 15.96 9.88 -6.13
C HIS A 191 15.63 9.54 -7.58
N MET A 192 15.77 10.53 -8.46
CA MET A 192 15.53 10.40 -9.90
C MET A 192 16.86 10.40 -10.63
N PRO A 193 17.39 9.24 -11.01
CA PRO A 193 18.69 9.20 -11.69
C PRO A 193 18.63 9.91 -13.04
N LYS A 194 19.65 10.69 -13.34
CA LYS A 194 19.81 11.39 -14.63
C LYS A 194 20.25 10.45 -15.77
N SER A 195 20.86 9.33 -15.41
CA SER A 195 21.34 8.29 -16.34
C SER A 195 21.16 6.92 -15.68
N SER A 196 21.34 5.85 -16.48
CA SER A 196 21.33 4.48 -15.95
C SER A 196 22.44 4.34 -14.91
N ILE A 197 22.09 3.83 -13.73
CA ILE A 197 23.03 3.55 -12.66
C ILE A 197 23.81 2.29 -13.05
N GLU A 198 25.14 2.39 -13.20
CA GLU A 198 26.01 1.23 -13.32
C GLU A 198 26.26 0.68 -11.90
N VAL A 199 25.57 -0.39 -11.56
CA VAL A 199 25.78 -1.10 -10.29
C VAL A 199 27.05 -1.94 -10.42
N SER A 200 28.10 -1.52 -9.75
CA SER A 200 29.34 -2.29 -9.68
C SER A 200 29.38 -3.13 -8.41
N GLY A 201 29.02 -4.40 -8.53
CA GLY A 201 29.18 -5.39 -7.45
C GLY A 201 28.07 -6.46 -7.38
N ASP A 202 28.42 -7.63 -6.88
CA ASP A 202 27.53 -8.81 -6.74
C ASP A 202 26.72 -8.82 -5.44
N GLY A 203 26.65 -7.73 -4.67
CA GLY A 203 25.91 -7.70 -3.41
C GLY A 203 25.72 -6.29 -2.87
N GLY A 204 24.67 -6.08 -2.04
CA GLY A 204 24.38 -4.83 -1.36
C GLY A 204 25.08 -4.75 -0.01
N SER A 205 25.17 -3.52 0.54
CA SER A 205 25.75 -3.26 1.87
C SER A 205 24.72 -3.36 3.01
N GLY A 206 23.47 -3.64 2.69
CA GLY A 206 22.39 -3.80 3.66
C GLY A 206 22.35 -5.17 4.33
N GLU A 207 21.37 -5.35 5.22
CA GLU A 207 21.11 -6.60 5.94
C GLU A 207 20.88 -7.76 4.94
N ASP A 208 21.44 -8.93 5.23
CA ASP A 208 21.36 -10.11 4.34
C ASP A 208 21.91 -9.89 2.91
N GLY A 209 22.80 -8.90 2.74
CA GLY A 209 23.38 -8.57 1.43
C GLY A 209 22.39 -7.84 0.49
N LEU A 210 21.32 -7.30 1.02
CA LEU A 210 20.37 -6.51 0.26
C LEU A 210 20.94 -5.15 -0.15
N MET A 211 20.60 -4.69 -1.34
CA MET A 211 20.98 -3.34 -1.80
C MET A 211 20.23 -2.27 -1.00
N VAL A 212 20.96 -1.22 -0.64
CA VAL A 212 20.43 -0.02 0.00
C VAL A 212 20.68 1.21 -0.88
N ALA A 213 20.01 2.31 -0.57
CA ALA A 213 20.09 3.53 -1.38
C ALA A 213 21.52 4.04 -1.58
N SER A 214 22.39 3.91 -0.57
CA SER A 214 23.81 4.32 -0.66
C SER A 214 24.65 3.50 -1.63
N ASP A 215 24.21 2.28 -1.98
CA ASP A 215 24.90 1.45 -2.99
C ASP A 215 24.65 1.96 -4.41
N LEU A 216 23.63 2.79 -4.60
CA LEU A 216 23.15 3.28 -5.88
C LEU A 216 23.60 4.71 -6.19
N LEU A 217 24.11 5.45 -5.21
CA LEU A 217 24.40 6.89 -5.33
C LEU A 217 25.88 7.19 -5.13
N THR A 218 26.39 8.16 -5.89
CA THR A 218 27.77 8.64 -5.79
C THR A 218 27.85 10.16 -5.90
N GLY A 219 28.92 10.78 -5.36
CA GLY A 219 29.20 12.21 -5.48
C GLY A 219 28.06 13.10 -4.96
N ASP A 220 27.76 14.17 -5.70
CA ASP A 220 26.76 15.18 -5.32
C ASP A 220 25.36 14.59 -5.12
N ASP A 221 24.99 13.54 -5.86
CA ASP A 221 23.70 12.88 -5.73
C ASP A 221 23.60 12.19 -4.37
N ASN A 222 24.68 11.57 -3.89
CA ASN A 222 24.73 10.98 -2.55
C ASN A 222 24.63 12.05 -1.44
N ASP A 223 25.31 13.18 -1.60
CA ASP A 223 25.26 14.28 -0.63
C ASP A 223 23.86 14.91 -0.57
N ASN A 224 23.23 15.12 -1.72
CA ASN A 224 21.85 15.61 -1.81
C ASN A 224 20.86 14.64 -1.18
N TRP A 225 21.02 13.35 -1.45
CA TRP A 225 20.21 12.29 -0.86
C TRP A 225 20.36 12.23 0.66
N ASN A 226 21.60 12.26 1.17
CA ASN A 226 21.89 12.24 2.60
C ASN A 226 21.28 13.46 3.31
N ARG A 227 21.42 14.66 2.72
CA ARG A 227 20.80 15.89 3.25
C ARG A 227 19.28 15.76 3.31
N ALA A 228 18.63 15.26 2.26
CA ALA A 228 17.18 15.06 2.25
C ALA A 228 16.72 14.06 3.32
N ASN A 229 17.48 12.98 3.56
CA ASN A 229 17.21 12.01 4.60
C ASN A 229 17.35 12.61 6.00
N ILE A 230 18.41 13.38 6.26
CA ILE A 230 18.59 14.07 7.55
C ILE A 230 17.41 15.00 7.84
N LEU A 231 16.97 15.77 6.84
CA LEU A 231 15.79 16.63 6.99
C LEU A 231 14.50 15.80 7.23
N LEU A 232 14.33 14.71 6.50
CA LEU A 232 13.19 13.81 6.68
C LEU A 232 13.15 13.19 8.08
N ASP A 233 14.30 12.86 8.67
CA ASP A 233 14.38 12.29 10.01
C ASP A 233 13.98 13.28 11.12
N THR A 234 13.96 14.59 10.83
CA THR A 234 13.46 15.63 11.78
C THR A 234 11.95 15.73 11.87
N VAL A 235 11.21 14.95 11.07
CA VAL A 235 9.74 14.97 11.07
C VAL A 235 9.20 14.28 12.31
N GLU A 236 8.33 14.96 13.04
CA GLU A 236 7.62 14.39 14.17
C GLU A 236 6.37 13.62 13.71
N GLU A 237 6.01 12.58 14.45
CA GLU A 237 4.86 11.72 14.15
C GLU A 237 3.55 12.50 14.02
N ILE A 238 3.34 13.48 14.90
CA ILE A 238 2.14 14.33 14.89
C ILE A 238 2.06 15.23 13.64
N GLU A 239 3.19 15.60 13.07
CA GLU A 239 3.23 16.37 11.82
C GLU A 239 2.82 15.52 10.62
N LEU A 240 3.12 14.22 10.66
CA LEU A 240 2.71 13.27 9.63
C LEU A 240 1.21 12.97 9.72
N THR A 241 0.75 12.57 10.89
CA THR A 241 -0.64 12.12 11.10
C THR A 241 -1.65 13.25 11.05
N GLY A 242 -1.21 14.53 11.31
CA GLY A 242 -2.08 15.68 11.29
C GLY A 242 -3.05 15.74 12.49
N PRO A 243 -4.05 16.64 12.46
CA PRO A 243 -4.41 17.58 11.39
C PRO A 243 -3.68 18.94 11.46
N VAL A 244 -2.86 19.20 12.51
CA VAL A 244 -2.35 20.53 12.87
C VAL A 244 -1.47 21.14 11.76
N VAL A 245 -0.54 20.37 11.21
CA VAL A 245 0.38 20.84 10.16
C VAL A 245 -0.09 20.33 8.81
N GLY A 246 -0.45 21.22 7.87
CA GLY A 246 -0.80 20.81 6.50
C GLY A 246 0.41 20.26 5.71
N PRO A 247 0.23 19.30 4.79
CA PRO A 247 1.33 18.73 4.02
C PRO A 247 2.19 19.73 3.28
N LYS A 248 1.60 20.77 2.69
CA LYS A 248 2.37 21.85 2.02
C LYS A 248 3.26 22.61 3.01
N ASN A 249 2.76 22.93 4.21
CA ASN A 249 3.55 23.60 5.24
C ASN A 249 4.68 22.71 5.74
N LEU A 250 4.42 21.41 5.90
CA LEU A 250 5.44 20.43 6.25
C LEU A 250 6.55 20.38 5.22
N LEU A 251 6.22 20.33 3.92
CA LEU A 251 7.22 20.36 2.85
C LEU A 251 8.08 21.64 2.87
N VAL A 252 7.47 22.80 3.09
CA VAL A 252 8.21 24.06 3.21
C VAL A 252 9.13 24.05 4.43
N ARG A 253 8.65 23.56 5.58
CA ARG A 253 9.47 23.44 6.79
C ARG A 253 10.70 22.54 6.58
N LEU A 254 10.51 21.41 5.91
CA LEU A 254 11.58 20.44 5.68
C LEU A 254 12.55 20.87 4.58
N PHE A 255 12.03 21.35 3.46
CA PHE A 255 12.76 21.45 2.20
C PHE A 255 12.76 22.87 1.61
N HIS A 256 12.61 23.93 2.44
CA HIS A 256 12.54 25.32 1.93
C HIS A 256 13.76 25.71 1.09
N GLU A 257 14.96 25.22 1.42
CA GLU A 257 16.19 25.50 0.66
C GLU A 257 16.22 24.79 -0.69
N GLU A 258 15.50 23.68 -0.82
CA GLU A 258 15.36 22.89 -2.04
C GLU A 258 14.24 23.41 -2.96
N SER A 259 13.49 24.44 -2.53
CA SER A 259 12.36 25.03 -3.26
C SER A 259 11.31 23.96 -3.67
N PRO A 260 10.66 23.31 -2.71
CA PRO A 260 9.75 22.20 -2.99
C PRO A 260 8.57 22.65 -3.86
N ARG A 261 8.33 21.95 -4.94
CA ARG A 261 7.21 22.15 -5.84
C ARG A 261 6.15 21.08 -5.59
N ALA A 262 5.00 21.48 -5.06
CA ALA A 262 3.88 20.59 -4.84
C ALA A 262 2.92 20.60 -6.03
N PHE A 263 2.36 19.42 -6.34
CA PHE A 263 1.38 19.24 -7.41
C PHE A 263 -0.04 19.13 -6.86
N GLU A 264 -1.00 18.80 -7.71
CA GLU A 264 -2.38 18.56 -7.29
C GLU A 264 -2.46 17.27 -6.47
N PRO A 265 -3.12 17.31 -5.30
CA PRO A 265 -3.27 16.11 -4.48
C PRO A 265 -4.26 15.13 -5.11
N GLN A 266 -3.93 13.84 -5.05
CA GLN A 266 -4.85 12.76 -5.38
C GLN A 266 -5.67 12.40 -4.14
N LYS A 267 -6.99 12.45 -4.24
CA LYS A 267 -7.88 11.93 -3.21
C LYS A 267 -7.89 10.41 -3.23
N VAL A 268 -7.99 9.82 -2.04
CA VAL A 268 -8.15 8.38 -1.87
C VAL A 268 -9.39 8.09 -1.04
N GLU A 269 -10.03 6.95 -1.28
CA GLU A 269 -11.20 6.50 -0.53
C GLU A 269 -11.17 4.99 -0.30
N PHE A 270 -11.87 4.51 0.73
CA PHE A 270 -12.13 3.08 0.84
C PHE A 270 -13.07 2.65 -0.30
N GLY A 271 -12.69 1.60 -1.03
CA GLY A 271 -13.54 1.09 -2.09
C GLY A 271 -13.21 -0.33 -2.49
N CYS A 272 -14.21 -1.21 -2.42
CA CYS A 272 -14.10 -2.57 -2.90
C CYS A 272 -14.70 -2.69 -4.31
N THR A 273 -14.04 -3.48 -5.14
CA THR A 273 -14.46 -3.77 -6.52
C THR A 273 -15.07 -5.16 -6.67
N CYS A 274 -15.46 -5.81 -5.55
CA CYS A 274 -16.13 -7.11 -5.61
C CYS A 274 -17.53 -6.98 -6.22
N SER A 275 -17.97 -8.04 -6.90
CA SER A 275 -19.30 -8.17 -7.51
C SER A 275 -19.66 -9.65 -7.63
N GLU A 276 -20.93 -9.95 -7.78
CA GLU A 276 -21.41 -11.30 -8.03
C GLU A 276 -20.76 -11.93 -9.27
N GLU A 277 -20.59 -11.15 -10.33
CA GLU A 277 -19.94 -11.60 -11.56
C GLU A 277 -18.48 -12.03 -11.30
N ARG A 278 -17.72 -11.27 -10.50
CA ARG A 278 -16.35 -11.65 -10.10
C ARG A 278 -16.31 -12.88 -9.22
N VAL A 279 -17.32 -13.10 -8.38
CA VAL A 279 -17.44 -14.33 -7.61
C VAL A 279 -17.68 -15.50 -8.56
N ARG A 280 -18.61 -15.39 -9.52
CA ARG A 280 -18.86 -16.42 -10.53
C ARG A 280 -17.61 -16.72 -11.36
N GLN A 281 -16.89 -15.68 -11.79
CA GLN A 281 -15.63 -15.84 -12.52
C GLN A 281 -14.56 -16.55 -11.67
N SER A 282 -14.50 -16.28 -10.37
CA SER A 282 -13.60 -16.99 -9.45
C SER A 282 -14.01 -18.45 -9.25
N LEU A 283 -15.31 -18.75 -9.28
CA LEU A 283 -15.83 -20.12 -9.18
C LEU A 283 -15.55 -20.94 -10.45
N SER A 284 -15.43 -20.32 -11.61
CA SER A 284 -15.20 -21.01 -12.89
C SER A 284 -13.86 -21.77 -12.98
N ILE A 285 -12.91 -21.46 -12.09
CA ILE A 285 -11.61 -22.18 -12.02
C ILE A 285 -11.68 -23.50 -11.25
N TYR A 286 -12.76 -23.74 -10.49
CA TYR A 286 -12.94 -24.95 -9.71
C TYR A 286 -13.60 -26.06 -10.53
N SER A 287 -13.27 -27.30 -10.23
CA SER A 287 -13.94 -28.44 -10.85
C SER A 287 -15.41 -28.56 -10.39
N ALA A 288 -16.27 -29.17 -11.22
CA ALA A 288 -17.67 -29.41 -10.85
C ALA A 288 -17.81 -30.14 -9.49
N LYS A 289 -16.90 -31.08 -9.20
CA LYS A 289 -16.86 -31.83 -7.94
C LYS A 289 -16.50 -30.95 -6.73
N ASP A 290 -15.66 -29.93 -6.93
CA ASP A 290 -15.30 -29.01 -5.84
C ASP A 290 -16.43 -28.00 -5.62
N ILE A 291 -17.08 -27.53 -6.69
CA ILE A 291 -18.27 -26.69 -6.62
C ILE A 291 -19.41 -27.41 -5.89
N GLU A 292 -19.65 -28.70 -6.19
CA GLU A 292 -20.65 -29.50 -5.51
C GLU A 292 -20.42 -29.54 -3.99
N LYS A 293 -19.17 -29.65 -3.53
CA LYS A 293 -18.82 -29.61 -2.09
C LYS A 293 -19.06 -28.25 -1.44
N MET A 294 -19.02 -27.16 -2.21
CA MET A 294 -19.26 -25.78 -1.77
C MET A 294 -20.75 -25.43 -1.82
N THR A 295 -21.58 -26.28 -2.44
CA THR A 295 -22.99 -26.02 -2.68
C THR A 295 -23.80 -26.32 -1.43
N THR A 296 -24.66 -25.40 -1.01
CA THR A 296 -25.62 -25.58 0.08
C THR A 296 -26.70 -26.60 -0.32
N PRO A 297 -27.47 -27.15 0.65
CA PRO A 297 -28.60 -28.04 0.34
C PRO A 297 -29.63 -27.41 -0.60
N GLU A 298 -29.72 -26.10 -0.66
CA GLU A 298 -30.63 -25.32 -1.51
C GLU A 298 -30.07 -25.08 -2.92
N GLY A 299 -28.92 -25.68 -3.27
CA GLY A 299 -28.31 -25.58 -4.60
C GLY A 299 -27.56 -24.26 -4.85
N ARG A 300 -27.12 -23.59 -3.81
CA ARG A 300 -26.44 -22.28 -3.89
C ARG A 300 -24.98 -22.37 -3.46
N VAL A 301 -24.11 -21.54 -4.02
CA VAL A 301 -22.76 -21.29 -3.52
C VAL A 301 -22.70 -19.90 -2.92
N THR A 302 -22.32 -19.82 -1.65
CA THR A 302 -22.14 -18.56 -0.95
C THR A 302 -20.66 -18.17 -0.92
N ALA A 303 -20.36 -16.89 -0.99
CA ALA A 303 -19.01 -16.34 -0.89
C ALA A 303 -19.02 -15.00 -0.17
N ASP A 304 -18.08 -14.82 0.75
CA ASP A 304 -17.88 -13.57 1.47
C ASP A 304 -16.62 -12.86 0.95
N CYS A 305 -16.75 -11.58 0.63
CA CYS A 305 -15.60 -10.79 0.24
C CYS A 305 -14.71 -10.51 1.44
N GLN A 306 -13.50 -11.03 1.44
CA GLN A 306 -12.54 -10.84 2.52
C GLN A 306 -12.14 -9.36 2.75
N PHE A 307 -12.29 -8.47 1.76
CA PHE A 307 -11.94 -7.07 1.88
C PHE A 307 -13.05 -6.18 2.48
N CYS A 308 -14.32 -6.50 2.27
CA CYS A 308 -15.42 -5.63 2.68
C CYS A 308 -16.59 -6.36 3.34
N GLY A 309 -16.49 -7.67 3.58
CA GLY A 309 -17.54 -8.46 4.19
C GLY A 309 -18.82 -8.61 3.37
N ALA A 310 -18.85 -8.13 2.11
CA ALA A 310 -20.03 -8.30 1.26
C ALA A 310 -20.31 -9.78 1.02
N HIS A 311 -21.54 -10.20 1.29
CA HIS A 311 -22.01 -11.55 1.10
C HIS A 311 -22.63 -11.69 -0.30
N TYR A 312 -22.28 -12.78 -0.99
CA TYR A 312 -22.79 -13.13 -2.30
C TYR A 312 -23.40 -14.53 -2.24
N ASP A 313 -24.58 -14.65 -2.79
CA ASP A 313 -25.35 -15.89 -2.87
C ASP A 313 -25.63 -16.20 -4.34
N CYS A 314 -24.78 -17.07 -4.90
CA CYS A 314 -24.82 -17.40 -6.33
C CYS A 314 -25.65 -18.68 -6.58
N LEU A 315 -26.73 -18.57 -7.34
CA LEU A 315 -27.43 -19.73 -7.90
C LEU A 315 -26.55 -20.40 -8.95
N LEU A 316 -26.29 -21.67 -8.78
CA LEU A 316 -25.68 -22.50 -9.81
C LEU A 316 -26.77 -22.96 -10.78
N TYR A 317 -26.89 -22.29 -11.94
CA TYR A 317 -27.66 -22.86 -13.03
C TYR A 317 -26.86 -24.00 -13.65
N THR A 318 -27.33 -25.22 -13.40
CA THR A 318 -26.67 -26.45 -13.85
C THR A 318 -26.96 -26.79 -15.32
N SER A 319 -27.56 -25.90 -16.12
CA SER A 319 -28.04 -26.26 -17.46
C SER A 319 -27.43 -25.58 -18.67
N ASP A 320 -26.71 -24.43 -18.55
CA ASP A 320 -26.30 -23.72 -19.79
C ASP A 320 -24.79 -23.52 -19.99
N ALA A 321 -23.94 -23.89 -19.03
CA ALA A 321 -22.47 -23.72 -19.22
C ALA A 321 -21.79 -24.95 -19.87
N ALA A 322 -22.51 -26.05 -20.12
CA ALA A 322 -21.95 -27.27 -20.70
C ALA A 322 -22.14 -27.40 -22.22
N ASP A 323 -23.04 -26.62 -22.82
CA ASP A 323 -23.36 -26.74 -24.25
C ASP A 323 -22.66 -25.71 -25.16
N ASP A 324 -22.16 -24.60 -24.60
CA ASP A 324 -21.47 -23.59 -25.40
C ASP A 324 -19.98 -23.89 -25.69
N VAL A 325 -19.40 -24.88 -25.05
CA VAL A 325 -17.97 -25.30 -25.26
C VAL A 325 -17.86 -26.45 -26.28
N ARG A 326 -18.98 -27.00 -26.77
CA ARG A 326 -18.97 -28.10 -27.75
C ARG A 326 -19.33 -27.70 -29.18
N SER A 327 -19.50 -26.42 -29.44
CA SER A 327 -19.81 -25.94 -30.81
C SER A 327 -18.87 -24.79 -31.17
N GLY A 328 -17.57 -25.07 -31.42
CA GLY A 328 -16.64 -24.08 -31.93
C GLY A 328 -15.31 -24.76 -32.25
#